data_3430fdb406c88e4651fda4a5aaa3984e
#
_entry.id   3430fdb406c88e4651fda4a5aaa3984e
#
_cell.length_a   1.000
_cell.length_b   1.000
_cell.length_c   1.000
_cell.angle_alpha   90.00
_cell.angle_beta   90.00
_cell.angle_gamma   90.00
#
_symmetry.space_group_name_H-M   'P 1'
#
loop_
_entity.id
_entity.type
_entity.pdbx_description
1 polymer ?
#
loop_
_entity_poly.entity_id
_entity_poly.type
_entity_poly.pdbx_seq_one_letter_code
_entity_poly.pdbx_strand_id
1 'polypeptide(L)'
;ARTTKSLIKFGAAAMHIEDQVGAKRCGHRPNKEIVTQDEMVDRIKAAADARTDKDFFIMARTDALAVEGLEATIERAVACVEAGADGIFPEAMTELSMYRRFVDAVKVPVLANLTEFGQTPLFTVEELRTVDIAMVLYPLSAFRAMNKAAQNVYETLRRDGTQAAVVPQMQTRQELYDSIGYWDFENKLDALFAQQRKG
;
A
#
# COMPACT_ATOMS: atom_id res chain seq x y z
N ALA A 1 2.66 -10.31 -17.68
CA ALA A 1 1.73 -11.38 -18.06
C ALA A 1 1.70 -12.54 -17.05
N ARG A 2 2.79 -13.28 -16.84
CA ARG A 2 2.80 -14.45 -15.93
C ARG A 2 2.42 -14.06 -14.49
N THR A 3 2.99 -12.99 -13.94
CA THR A 3 2.71 -12.49 -12.60
C THR A 3 1.23 -12.17 -12.42
N THR A 4 0.62 -11.46 -13.37
CA THR A 4 -0.80 -11.11 -13.35
C THR A 4 -1.67 -12.36 -13.24
N LYS A 5 -1.45 -13.35 -14.11
CA LYS A 5 -2.18 -14.63 -14.08
C LYS A 5 -2.02 -15.37 -12.76
N SER A 6 -0.79 -15.35 -12.18
CA SER A 6 -0.53 -16.01 -10.90
C SER A 6 -1.24 -15.30 -9.75
N LEU A 7 -1.20 -13.97 -9.69
CA LEU A 7 -1.89 -13.20 -8.66
C LEU A 7 -3.40 -13.44 -8.69
N ILE A 8 -4.02 -13.38 -9.86
CA ILE A 8 -5.45 -13.70 -10.03
C ILE A 8 -5.76 -15.11 -9.55
N LYS A 9 -4.95 -16.10 -9.98
CA LYS A 9 -5.14 -17.51 -9.59
C LYS A 9 -5.10 -17.71 -8.08
N PHE A 10 -4.27 -16.94 -7.36
CA PHE A 10 -4.14 -17.02 -5.91
C PHE A 10 -5.06 -16.07 -5.14
N GLY A 11 -6.02 -15.42 -5.82
CA GLY A 11 -7.09 -14.64 -5.19
C GLY A 11 -6.72 -13.20 -4.86
N ALA A 12 -5.63 -12.67 -5.42
CA ALA A 12 -5.38 -11.23 -5.32
C ALA A 12 -6.44 -10.46 -6.11
N ALA A 13 -6.93 -9.34 -5.55
CA ALA A 13 -7.91 -8.48 -6.19
C ALA A 13 -7.29 -7.38 -7.05
N ALA A 14 -6.03 -7.03 -6.78
CA ALA A 14 -5.34 -5.94 -7.45
C ALA A 14 -3.82 -6.14 -7.45
N MET A 15 -3.15 -5.39 -8.30
CA MET A 15 -1.69 -5.21 -8.26
C MET A 15 -1.30 -3.81 -8.72
N HIS A 16 -0.09 -3.37 -8.37
CA HIS A 16 0.53 -2.23 -9.04
C HIS A 16 1.85 -2.60 -9.69
N ILE A 17 2.17 -1.89 -10.77
CA ILE A 17 3.44 -2.01 -11.50
C ILE A 17 4.06 -0.62 -11.54
N GLU A 18 5.36 -0.53 -11.25
CA GLU A 18 6.08 0.74 -11.26
C GLU A 18 7.06 0.87 -12.42
N ASP A 19 7.36 2.12 -12.76
CA ASP A 19 8.24 2.49 -13.87
C ASP A 19 9.73 2.59 -13.49
N GLN A 20 10.14 2.18 -12.30
CA GLN A 20 11.56 2.11 -11.97
C GLN A 20 12.28 0.97 -12.71
N VAL A 21 13.60 1.15 -12.92
CA VAL A 21 14.49 0.08 -13.40
C VAL A 21 14.60 -1.06 -12.37
N GLY A 22 15.16 -2.21 -12.78
CA GLY A 22 15.28 -3.38 -11.90
C GLY A 22 16.09 -3.13 -10.61
N ALA A 23 17.04 -2.19 -10.61
CA ALA A 23 17.77 -1.72 -9.43
C ALA A 23 16.95 -0.67 -8.64
N LYS A 24 15.75 -1.02 -8.28
CA LYS A 24 14.76 -0.17 -7.61
C LYS A 24 15.27 0.50 -6.33
N ARG A 25 14.86 1.76 -6.13
CA ARG A 25 15.06 2.52 -4.88
C ARG A 25 13.71 2.94 -4.27
N CYS A 26 13.73 3.36 -3.01
CA CYS A 26 12.56 3.99 -2.39
C CYS A 26 12.15 5.25 -3.16
N GLY A 27 10.86 5.42 -3.45
CA GLY A 27 10.31 6.53 -4.24
C GLY A 27 10.56 7.93 -3.66
N HIS A 28 10.85 8.03 -2.35
CA HIS A 28 11.19 9.27 -1.67
C HIS A 28 12.71 9.54 -1.58
N ARG A 29 13.56 8.65 -2.11
CA ARG A 29 15.02 8.84 -2.13
C ARG A 29 15.49 9.45 -3.45
N PRO A 30 16.63 10.18 -3.43
CA PRO A 30 17.24 10.72 -4.66
C PRO A 30 17.84 9.62 -5.56
N ASN A 31 18.17 10.02 -6.77
CA ASN A 31 18.85 9.18 -7.78
C ASN A 31 18.08 7.92 -8.17
N LYS A 32 16.76 8.05 -8.31
CA LYS A 32 15.93 7.04 -8.95
C LYS A 32 16.18 7.04 -10.45
N GLU A 33 16.16 5.85 -11.03
CA GLU A 33 16.18 5.65 -12.47
C GLU A 33 14.86 5.00 -12.87
N ILE A 34 14.25 5.55 -13.92
CA ILE A 34 12.99 5.06 -14.46
C ILE A 34 13.20 4.56 -15.88
N VAL A 35 12.33 3.65 -16.29
CA VAL A 35 12.30 3.18 -17.68
C VAL A 35 11.63 4.22 -18.58
N THR A 36 11.77 4.08 -19.88
CA THR A 36 11.07 4.94 -20.83
C THR A 36 9.56 4.82 -20.68
N GLN A 37 8.82 5.81 -21.15
CA GLN A 37 7.36 5.76 -21.18
C GLN A 37 6.87 4.55 -21.97
N ASP A 38 7.45 4.27 -23.13
CA ASP A 38 7.06 3.14 -23.99
C ASP A 38 7.26 1.79 -23.27
N GLU A 39 8.38 1.61 -22.55
CA GLU A 39 8.59 0.40 -21.76
C GLU A 39 7.55 0.25 -20.65
N MET A 40 7.19 1.35 -19.96
CA MET A 40 6.15 1.30 -18.94
C MET A 40 4.77 0.97 -19.53
N VAL A 41 4.43 1.57 -20.68
CA VAL A 41 3.22 1.26 -21.45
C VAL A 41 3.16 -0.22 -21.82
N ASP A 42 4.28 -0.79 -22.28
CA ASP A 42 4.36 -2.22 -22.61
C ASP A 42 4.19 -3.12 -21.37
N ARG A 43 4.72 -2.71 -20.20
CA ARG A 43 4.49 -3.42 -18.93
C ARG A 43 3.00 -3.45 -18.57
N ILE A 44 2.30 -2.33 -18.73
CA ILE A 44 0.86 -2.23 -18.44
C ILE A 44 0.05 -3.04 -19.45
N LYS A 45 0.32 -2.93 -20.76
CA LYS A 45 -0.33 -3.74 -21.80
C LYS A 45 -0.17 -5.23 -21.53
N ALA A 46 1.05 -5.67 -21.22
CA ALA A 46 1.33 -7.07 -20.91
C ALA A 46 0.55 -7.59 -19.67
N ALA A 47 0.26 -6.71 -18.71
CA ALA A 47 -0.56 -7.04 -17.56
C ALA A 47 -2.06 -7.06 -17.93
N ALA A 48 -2.54 -6.05 -18.65
CA ALA A 48 -3.93 -5.94 -19.09
C ALA A 48 -4.33 -7.10 -20.00
N ASP A 49 -3.51 -7.45 -20.98
CA ASP A 49 -3.73 -8.59 -21.89
C ASP A 49 -3.73 -9.95 -21.18
N ALA A 50 -3.00 -10.04 -20.07
CA ALA A 50 -2.92 -11.25 -19.26
C ALA A 50 -4.05 -11.40 -18.24
N ARG A 51 -4.91 -10.39 -18.10
CA ARG A 51 -6.02 -10.36 -17.14
C ARG A 51 -7.08 -11.39 -17.52
N THR A 52 -7.26 -12.38 -16.64
CA THR A 52 -8.25 -13.47 -16.81
C THR A 52 -9.52 -13.23 -15.99
N ASP A 53 -9.46 -12.29 -15.05
CA ASP A 53 -10.59 -11.81 -14.25
C ASP A 53 -10.78 -10.31 -14.54
N LYS A 54 -11.94 -9.94 -15.07
CA LYS A 54 -12.26 -8.56 -15.46
C LYS A 54 -12.28 -7.58 -14.28
N ASP A 55 -12.51 -8.10 -13.07
CA ASP A 55 -12.59 -7.30 -11.85
C ASP A 55 -11.22 -7.14 -11.14
N PHE A 56 -10.16 -7.78 -11.68
CA PHE A 56 -8.81 -7.61 -11.19
C PHE A 56 -8.26 -6.24 -11.55
N PHE A 57 -7.91 -5.42 -10.53
CA PHE A 57 -7.50 -4.04 -10.69
C PHE A 57 -6.00 -3.91 -10.97
N ILE A 58 -5.62 -3.19 -12.02
CA ILE A 58 -4.23 -2.92 -12.41
C ILE A 58 -3.94 -1.44 -12.20
N MET A 59 -3.01 -1.13 -11.29
CA MET A 59 -2.58 0.23 -10.99
C MET A 59 -1.20 0.49 -11.58
N ALA A 60 -1.05 1.57 -12.34
CA ALA A 60 0.26 2.05 -12.77
C ALA A 60 0.84 2.99 -11.72
N ARG A 61 2.01 2.63 -11.17
CA ARG A 61 2.78 3.51 -10.31
C ARG A 61 3.87 4.20 -11.13
N THR A 62 3.98 5.52 -10.95
CA THR A 62 5.06 6.30 -11.56
C THR A 62 5.87 7.04 -10.51
N ASP A 63 7.17 6.93 -10.62
CA ASP A 63 8.18 7.66 -9.84
C ASP A 63 8.82 8.81 -10.63
N ALA A 64 8.22 9.19 -11.76
CA ALA A 64 8.80 10.12 -12.74
C ALA A 64 8.85 11.57 -12.24
N LEU A 65 8.05 11.98 -11.25
CA LEU A 65 7.98 13.38 -10.79
C LEU A 65 9.37 13.98 -10.48
N ALA A 66 10.18 13.23 -9.76
CA ALA A 66 11.52 13.70 -9.37
C ALA A 66 12.56 13.65 -10.51
N VAL A 67 12.26 13.01 -11.63
CA VAL A 67 13.18 12.78 -12.77
C VAL A 67 12.80 13.64 -13.96
N GLU A 68 11.51 13.69 -14.29
CA GLU A 68 10.98 14.31 -15.52
C GLU A 68 10.08 15.53 -15.23
N GLY A 69 9.71 15.77 -13.97
CA GLY A 69 8.78 16.83 -13.57
C GLY A 69 7.31 16.47 -13.78
N LEU A 70 6.43 17.37 -13.36
CA LEU A 70 4.99 17.08 -13.23
C LEU A 70 4.30 16.82 -14.58
N GLU A 71 4.57 17.62 -15.60
CA GLU A 71 3.90 17.50 -16.91
C GLU A 71 4.19 16.15 -17.56
N ALA A 72 5.48 15.79 -17.68
CA ALA A 72 5.88 14.51 -18.25
C ALA A 72 5.35 13.32 -17.44
N THR A 73 5.26 13.46 -16.11
CA THR A 73 4.67 12.42 -15.26
C THR A 73 3.16 12.24 -15.52
N ILE A 74 2.44 13.33 -15.74
CA ILE A 74 1.02 13.28 -16.12
C ILE A 74 0.83 12.63 -17.49
N GLU A 75 1.62 13.02 -18.50
CA GLU A 75 1.59 12.42 -19.84
C GLU A 75 1.84 10.92 -19.79
N ARG A 76 2.85 10.49 -19.02
CA ARG A 76 3.14 9.09 -18.77
C ARG A 76 1.99 8.34 -18.11
N ALA A 77 1.33 8.96 -17.13
CA ALA A 77 0.19 8.37 -16.45
C ALA A 77 -1.01 8.20 -17.38
N VAL A 78 -1.31 9.20 -18.22
CA VAL A 78 -2.35 9.11 -19.25
C VAL A 78 -2.07 7.97 -20.23
N ALA A 79 -0.83 7.85 -20.71
CA ALA A 79 -0.44 6.75 -21.59
C ALA A 79 -0.59 5.36 -20.93
N CYS A 80 -0.36 5.26 -19.61
CA CYS A 80 -0.61 4.04 -18.85
C CYS A 80 -2.11 3.71 -18.75
N VAL A 81 -2.98 4.71 -18.59
CA VAL A 81 -4.44 4.51 -18.59
C VAL A 81 -4.90 4.02 -19.95
N GLU A 82 -4.44 4.64 -21.04
CA GLU A 82 -4.73 4.20 -22.42
C GLU A 82 -4.22 2.78 -22.69
N ALA A 83 -3.18 2.35 -22.01
CA ALA A 83 -2.63 1.00 -22.10
C ALA A 83 -3.41 -0.05 -21.26
N GLY A 84 -4.38 0.38 -20.46
CA GLY A 84 -5.26 -0.51 -19.68
C GLY A 84 -5.02 -0.51 -18.17
N ALA A 85 -4.37 0.52 -17.62
CA ALA A 85 -4.34 0.73 -16.17
C ALA A 85 -5.70 1.24 -15.68
N ASP A 86 -6.20 0.66 -14.60
CA ASP A 86 -7.48 1.01 -13.97
C ASP A 86 -7.33 2.13 -12.93
N GLY A 87 -6.12 2.45 -12.50
CA GLY A 87 -5.80 3.52 -11.57
C GLY A 87 -4.33 3.93 -11.60
N ILE A 88 -4.03 5.06 -10.97
CA ILE A 88 -2.68 5.65 -10.95
C ILE A 88 -2.20 5.86 -9.52
N PHE A 89 -0.93 5.54 -9.29
CA PHE A 89 -0.19 5.80 -8.07
C PHE A 89 0.98 6.75 -8.40
N PRO A 90 0.79 8.08 -8.31
CA PRO A 90 1.86 9.06 -8.51
C PRO A 90 2.68 9.18 -7.23
N GLU A 91 3.96 8.83 -7.28
CA GLU A 91 4.83 8.86 -6.11
C GLU A 91 5.38 10.26 -5.81
N ALA A 92 5.50 10.57 -4.50
CA ALA A 92 6.20 11.74 -3.99
C ALA A 92 5.60 13.10 -4.41
N MET A 93 4.27 13.20 -4.57
CA MET A 93 3.59 14.47 -4.76
C MET A 93 3.76 15.35 -3.51
N THR A 94 4.07 16.63 -3.69
CA THR A 94 4.37 17.55 -2.59
C THR A 94 3.26 18.57 -2.33
N GLU A 95 2.28 18.69 -3.22
CA GLU A 95 1.20 19.65 -3.11
C GLU A 95 -0.15 19.06 -3.53
N LEU A 96 -1.24 19.52 -2.90
CA LEU A 96 -2.61 19.12 -3.29
C LEU A 96 -2.93 19.54 -4.72
N SER A 97 -2.40 20.66 -5.19
CA SER A 97 -2.55 21.14 -6.57
C SER A 97 -2.01 20.14 -7.61
N MET A 98 -0.93 19.42 -7.30
CA MET A 98 -0.40 18.37 -8.16
C MET A 98 -1.38 17.20 -8.28
N TYR A 99 -1.93 16.74 -7.14
CA TYR A 99 -2.95 15.70 -7.13
C TYR A 99 -4.18 16.09 -7.96
N ARG A 100 -4.69 17.33 -7.80
CA ARG A 100 -5.81 17.83 -8.61
C ARG A 100 -5.52 17.71 -10.10
N ARG A 101 -4.35 18.15 -10.54
CA ARG A 101 -3.94 18.08 -11.95
C ARG A 101 -3.87 16.65 -12.47
N PHE A 102 -3.37 15.71 -11.63
CA PHE A 102 -3.39 14.29 -11.98
C PHE A 102 -4.79 13.75 -12.16
N VAL A 103 -5.67 13.94 -11.17
CA VAL A 103 -7.06 13.48 -11.22
C VAL A 103 -7.77 14.03 -12.44
N ASP A 104 -7.61 15.33 -12.73
CA ASP A 104 -8.23 15.98 -13.87
C ASP A 104 -7.73 15.45 -15.22
N ALA A 105 -6.50 14.97 -15.29
CA ALA A 105 -5.92 14.45 -16.52
C ALA A 105 -6.25 12.96 -16.75
N VAL A 106 -6.05 12.09 -15.73
CA VAL A 106 -6.11 10.63 -15.92
C VAL A 106 -7.54 10.08 -15.91
N LYS A 107 -8.49 10.74 -15.24
CA LYS A 107 -9.92 10.35 -15.17
C LYS A 107 -10.18 8.92 -14.63
N VAL A 108 -9.22 8.38 -13.90
CA VAL A 108 -9.32 7.09 -13.18
C VAL A 108 -8.96 7.31 -11.71
N PRO A 109 -9.26 6.37 -10.80
CA PRO A 109 -8.88 6.49 -9.40
C PRO A 109 -7.39 6.76 -9.20
N VAL A 110 -7.08 7.76 -8.35
CA VAL A 110 -5.70 8.12 -7.99
C VAL A 110 -5.45 7.80 -6.53
N LEU A 111 -4.29 7.21 -6.24
CA LEU A 111 -3.84 6.87 -4.90
C LEU A 111 -2.83 7.91 -4.39
N ALA A 112 -3.04 8.39 -3.16
CA ALA A 112 -2.05 9.18 -2.43
C ALA A 112 -1.31 8.31 -1.42
N ASN A 113 0.03 8.31 -1.49
CA ASN A 113 0.90 7.58 -0.58
C ASN A 113 1.40 8.50 0.54
N LEU A 114 0.92 8.28 1.75
CA LEU A 114 1.27 9.07 2.94
C LEU A 114 2.26 8.28 3.82
N THR A 115 3.52 8.22 3.38
CA THR A 115 4.57 7.60 4.17
C THR A 115 5.30 8.63 5.04
N GLU A 116 5.53 8.28 6.31
CA GLU A 116 6.28 9.12 7.22
C GLU A 116 7.74 9.26 6.74
N PHE A 117 8.34 10.41 6.97
CA PHE A 117 9.73 10.75 6.60
C PHE A 117 9.97 10.73 5.08
N GLY A 118 8.89 10.84 4.28
CA GLY A 118 8.94 10.98 2.82
C GLY A 118 8.96 12.42 2.36
N GLN A 119 8.79 12.62 1.05
CA GLN A 119 8.71 13.97 0.43
C GLN A 119 7.28 14.53 0.50
N THR A 120 6.27 13.66 0.48
CA THR A 120 4.85 14.04 0.53
C THR A 120 4.49 14.52 1.94
N PRO A 121 3.89 15.71 2.10
CA PRO A 121 3.30 16.12 3.37
C PRO A 121 2.22 15.13 3.83
N LEU A 122 2.05 14.99 5.15
CA LEU A 122 1.04 14.11 5.72
C LEU A 122 -0.34 14.78 5.66
N PHE A 123 -0.88 14.90 4.47
CA PHE A 123 -2.22 15.44 4.24
C PHE A 123 -3.29 14.61 4.96
N THR A 124 -4.31 15.28 5.44
CA THR A 124 -5.50 14.61 5.99
C THR A 124 -6.37 14.02 4.87
N VAL A 125 -7.20 13.05 5.22
CA VAL A 125 -8.19 12.49 4.27
C VAL A 125 -9.12 13.60 3.74
N GLU A 126 -9.50 14.57 4.59
CA GLU A 126 -10.36 15.67 4.17
C GLU A 126 -9.67 16.59 3.14
N GLU A 127 -8.39 16.93 3.33
CA GLU A 127 -7.63 17.68 2.35
C GLU A 127 -7.51 16.92 1.03
N LEU A 128 -7.22 15.62 1.06
CA LEU A 128 -7.14 14.78 -0.13
C LEU A 128 -8.50 14.65 -0.85
N ARG A 129 -9.60 14.64 -0.09
CA ARG A 129 -10.95 14.64 -0.65
C ARG A 129 -11.25 15.91 -1.46
N THR A 130 -10.71 17.07 -1.06
CA THR A 130 -10.91 18.32 -1.83
C THR A 130 -10.33 18.28 -3.24
N VAL A 131 -9.41 17.35 -3.50
CA VAL A 131 -8.76 17.16 -4.80
C VAL A 131 -9.10 15.80 -5.43
N ASP A 132 -10.21 15.17 -4.97
CA ASP A 132 -10.80 13.93 -5.50
C ASP A 132 -9.85 12.73 -5.50
N ILE A 133 -8.99 12.62 -4.50
CA ILE A 133 -8.20 11.40 -4.28
C ILE A 133 -9.12 10.26 -3.85
N ALA A 134 -9.03 9.13 -4.58
CA ALA A 134 -9.89 7.97 -4.37
C ALA A 134 -9.35 7.00 -3.30
N MET A 135 -8.03 6.91 -3.14
CA MET A 135 -7.38 5.97 -2.22
C MET A 135 -6.25 6.66 -1.46
N VAL A 136 -6.13 6.33 -0.17
CA VAL A 136 -5.03 6.82 0.68
C VAL A 136 -4.29 5.62 1.26
N LEU A 137 -2.97 5.56 1.04
CA LEU A 137 -2.11 4.48 1.50
C LEU A 137 -1.24 4.95 2.69
N TYR A 138 -1.31 4.23 3.78
CA TYR A 138 -0.44 4.38 4.96
C TYR A 138 0.48 3.15 5.05
N PRO A 139 1.58 3.10 4.28
CA PRO A 139 2.29 1.84 4.03
C PRO A 139 3.10 1.34 5.21
N LEU A 140 3.54 2.21 6.11
CA LEU A 140 4.49 1.89 7.18
C LEU A 140 4.09 2.38 8.57
N SER A 141 3.00 3.12 8.73
CA SER A 141 2.65 3.77 10.01
C SER A 141 2.54 2.79 11.17
N ALA A 142 1.73 1.75 11.03
CA ALA A 142 1.58 0.72 12.06
C ALA A 142 2.90 -0.05 12.29
N PHE A 143 3.62 -0.41 11.23
CA PHE A 143 4.88 -1.14 11.32
C PHE A 143 5.96 -0.33 12.05
N ARG A 144 6.10 0.96 11.76
CA ARG A 144 7.04 1.84 12.47
C ARG A 144 6.68 2.00 13.95
N ALA A 145 5.37 2.14 14.26
CA ALA A 145 4.89 2.22 15.62
C ALA A 145 5.16 0.91 16.39
N MET A 146 4.86 -0.25 15.79
CA MET A 146 5.18 -1.56 16.37
C MET A 146 6.67 -1.72 16.67
N ASN A 147 7.53 -1.39 15.69
CA ASN A 147 8.98 -1.53 15.87
C ASN A 147 9.50 -0.65 17.00
N LYS A 148 8.99 0.60 17.11
CA LYS A 148 9.40 1.50 18.21
C LYS A 148 8.92 0.99 19.57
N ALA A 149 7.70 0.45 19.64
CA ALA A 149 7.19 -0.17 20.85
C ALA A 149 8.02 -1.39 21.25
N ALA A 150 8.34 -2.29 20.31
CA ALA A 150 9.19 -3.45 20.56
C ALA A 150 10.59 -3.04 21.04
N GLN A 151 11.22 -2.05 20.40
CA GLN A 151 12.51 -1.49 20.82
C GLN A 151 12.45 -1.01 22.28
N ASN A 152 11.42 -0.26 22.66
CA ASN A 152 11.24 0.25 24.00
C ASN A 152 11.14 -0.88 25.04
N VAL A 153 10.47 -1.98 24.72
CA VAL A 153 10.40 -3.16 25.59
C VAL A 153 11.78 -3.78 25.78
N TYR A 154 12.54 -4.01 24.72
CA TYR A 154 13.89 -4.59 24.81
C TYR A 154 14.87 -3.68 25.56
N GLU A 155 14.84 -2.39 25.35
CA GLU A 155 15.66 -1.41 26.09
C GLU A 155 15.33 -1.41 27.58
N THR A 156 14.04 -1.50 27.94
CA THR A 156 13.56 -1.58 29.32
C THR A 156 14.02 -2.87 29.99
N LEU A 157 13.85 -4.02 29.33
CA LEU A 157 14.32 -5.33 29.83
C LEU A 157 15.82 -5.32 30.08
N ARG A 158 16.61 -4.74 29.17
CA ARG A 158 18.07 -4.69 29.33
C ARG A 158 18.50 -3.73 30.44
N ARG A 159 17.80 -2.65 30.66
CA ARG A 159 18.11 -1.66 31.69
C ARG A 159 17.67 -2.11 33.08
N ASP A 160 16.42 -2.59 33.18
CA ASP A 160 15.72 -2.79 34.45
C ASP A 160 15.64 -4.29 34.90
N GLY A 161 15.95 -5.22 33.97
CA GLY A 161 15.80 -6.67 34.21
C GLY A 161 14.34 -7.13 34.29
N THR A 162 13.38 -6.26 33.97
CA THR A 162 11.94 -6.53 34.03
C THR A 162 11.19 -5.65 33.01
N GLN A 163 10.06 -6.11 32.56
CA GLN A 163 9.14 -5.36 31.67
C GLN A 163 8.09 -4.52 32.43
N ALA A 164 8.11 -4.52 33.76
CA ALA A 164 7.04 -3.94 34.58
C ALA A 164 6.67 -2.49 34.19
N ALA A 165 7.68 -1.68 33.87
CA ALA A 165 7.47 -0.26 33.52
C ALA A 165 6.72 -0.03 32.19
N VAL A 166 6.70 -1.00 31.29
CA VAL A 166 6.05 -0.88 29.96
C VAL A 166 4.75 -1.67 29.87
N VAL A 167 4.37 -2.45 30.88
CA VAL A 167 3.10 -3.19 30.91
C VAL A 167 1.88 -2.29 30.64
N PRO A 168 1.77 -1.06 31.20
CA PRO A 168 0.62 -0.18 30.91
C PRO A 168 0.50 0.28 29.45
N GLN A 169 1.55 0.09 28.64
CA GLN A 169 1.56 0.42 27.21
C GLN A 169 1.27 -0.80 26.33
N MET A 170 1.13 -1.99 26.92
CA MET A 170 0.87 -3.22 26.20
C MET A 170 -0.62 -3.45 26.02
N GLN A 171 -0.97 -4.06 24.91
CA GLN A 171 -2.29 -4.62 24.70
C GLN A 171 -2.55 -5.71 25.75
N THR A 172 -3.69 -5.66 26.40
CA THR A 172 -4.10 -6.70 27.33
C THR A 172 -4.45 -8.00 26.59
N ARG A 173 -4.50 -9.12 27.31
CA ARG A 173 -4.93 -10.39 26.74
C ARG A 173 -6.37 -10.30 26.21
N GLN A 174 -7.25 -9.62 26.92
CA GLN A 174 -8.64 -9.46 26.52
C GLN A 174 -8.75 -8.65 25.21
N GLU A 175 -8.09 -7.50 25.12
CA GLU A 175 -8.08 -6.68 23.90
C GLU A 175 -7.51 -7.44 22.68
N LEU A 176 -6.47 -8.26 22.88
CA LEU A 176 -5.96 -9.12 21.82
C LEU A 176 -7.00 -10.14 21.37
N TYR A 177 -7.62 -10.84 22.34
CA TYR A 177 -8.60 -11.88 22.05
C TYR A 177 -9.83 -11.33 21.31
N ASP A 178 -10.31 -10.15 21.71
CA ASP A 178 -11.41 -9.47 21.04
C ASP A 178 -11.01 -9.07 19.61
N SER A 179 -9.78 -8.57 19.43
CA SER A 179 -9.26 -8.12 18.14
C SER A 179 -9.16 -9.24 17.10
N ILE A 180 -8.75 -10.46 17.52
CA ILE A 180 -8.55 -11.61 16.63
C ILE A 180 -9.73 -12.57 16.58
N GLY A 181 -10.84 -12.29 17.29
CA GLY A 181 -12.00 -13.18 17.37
C GLY A 181 -11.68 -14.52 18.05
N TYR A 182 -10.79 -14.52 19.03
CA TYR A 182 -10.30 -15.74 19.69
C TYR A 182 -11.42 -16.63 20.24
N TRP A 183 -12.44 -16.03 20.83
CA TRP A 183 -13.55 -16.75 21.46
C TRP A 183 -14.41 -17.55 20.49
N ASP A 184 -14.47 -17.14 19.23
CA ASP A 184 -15.19 -17.89 18.20
C ASP A 184 -14.56 -19.26 17.95
N PHE A 185 -13.21 -19.34 18.04
CA PHE A 185 -12.47 -20.58 17.89
C PHE A 185 -12.63 -21.49 19.14
N GLU A 186 -12.52 -20.93 20.34
CA GLU A 186 -12.68 -21.67 21.59
C GLU A 186 -14.10 -22.23 21.70
N ASN A 187 -15.14 -21.42 21.48
CA ASN A 187 -16.54 -21.84 21.52
C ASN A 187 -16.82 -22.96 20.50
N LYS A 188 -16.23 -22.88 19.32
CA LYS A 188 -16.37 -23.93 18.31
C LYS A 188 -15.72 -25.24 18.75
N LEU A 189 -14.53 -25.20 19.33
CA LEU A 189 -13.85 -26.37 19.86
C LEU A 189 -14.63 -27.01 21.00
N ASP A 190 -15.13 -26.21 21.96
CA ASP A 190 -15.96 -26.68 23.06
C ASP A 190 -17.24 -27.39 22.58
N ALA A 191 -17.91 -26.81 21.57
CA ALA A 191 -19.07 -27.42 20.96
C ALA A 191 -18.77 -28.79 20.30
N LEU A 192 -17.63 -28.89 19.60
CA LEU A 192 -17.20 -30.16 18.99
C LEU A 192 -16.86 -31.22 20.04
N PHE A 193 -16.14 -30.88 21.11
CA PHE A 193 -15.83 -31.81 22.21
C PHE A 193 -17.07 -32.22 22.99
N ALA A 194 -18.07 -31.33 23.17
CA ALA A 194 -19.32 -31.67 23.80
C ALA A 194 -20.14 -32.67 22.97
N GLN A 195 -20.08 -32.63 21.65
CA GLN A 195 -20.70 -33.60 20.76
C GLN A 195 -20.04 -34.98 20.85
N GLN A 196 -18.71 -35.04 20.90
CA GLN A 196 -17.96 -36.30 21.02
C GLN A 196 -18.21 -37.02 22.36
N ARG A 197 -18.52 -36.31 23.44
CA ARG A 197 -18.80 -36.91 24.76
C ARG A 197 -20.22 -37.49 24.86
N LYS A 198 -21.10 -37.19 23.92
CA LYS A 198 -22.50 -37.65 23.92
C LYS A 198 -22.73 -38.85 22.99
N GLY A 199 -21.73 -39.26 22.20
CA GLY A 199 -21.78 -40.47 21.36
C GLY A 199 -20.89 -41.57 21.95
#